data_0d9af878bc68f1d84a7f2d480c76710f
#
_entry.id   0d9af878bc68f1d84a7f2d480c76710f
#
_cell.length_a   1.000
_cell.length_b   1.000
_cell.length_c   1.000
_cell.angle_alpha   90.00
_cell.angle_beta   90.00
_cell.angle_gamma   90.00
#
_symmetry.space_group_name_H-M   'P 1'
#
loop_
_entity.id
_entity.type
_entity.pdbx_description
1 polymer ?
#
loop_
_entity_poly.entity_id
_entity_poly.type
_entity_poly.pdbx_seq_one_letter_code
_entity_poly.pdbx_strand_id
1 'polypeptide(L)'
;MVKNKKILIVGLANKYSIASSIAKSLHENGAKLGFSYQNERFEKFISTFAKENGNGFTEICDLSSDVDIKKLIERCVNEWGKIDGIVHSVGFAPADQISGSIEESITREGFGITHDISSYSFAGLIKEAHPFMSENSSIVTLTYI
;
A
#
# COMPACT_ATOMS: atom_id res chain seq x y z
N MET A 1 7.09 14.99 -13.29
CA MET A 1 8.17 14.75 -12.33
C MET A 1 7.66 14.84 -10.91
N VAL A 2 8.22 14.03 -10.00
CA VAL A 2 7.62 13.75 -8.68
C VAL A 2 8.11 14.65 -7.54
N LYS A 3 8.95 15.65 -7.80
CA LYS A 3 9.47 16.56 -6.76
C LYS A 3 8.32 17.24 -6.01
N ASN A 4 8.36 17.15 -4.67
CA ASN A 4 7.34 17.63 -3.73
C ASN A 4 5.98 16.95 -3.85
N LYS A 5 5.82 15.94 -4.70
CA LYS A 5 4.60 15.14 -4.77
C LYS A 5 4.44 14.27 -3.52
N LYS A 6 3.23 14.18 -3.04
CA LYS A 6 2.82 13.49 -1.81
C LYS A 6 2.27 12.12 -2.19
N ILE A 7 3.03 11.08 -1.91
CA ILE A 7 2.76 9.73 -2.43
C ILE A 7 2.67 8.74 -1.28
N LEU A 8 1.55 8.04 -1.21
CA LEU A 8 1.30 6.95 -0.28
C LEU A 8 1.81 5.63 -0.88
N ILE A 9 2.63 4.91 -0.13
CA ILE A 9 3.12 3.57 -0.47
C ILE A 9 2.40 2.54 0.39
N VAL A 10 1.65 1.65 -0.24
CA VAL A 10 0.86 0.60 0.40
C VAL A 10 1.45 -0.77 0.03
N GLY A 11 1.67 -1.61 1.03
CA GLY A 11 2.19 -2.97 0.82
C GLY A 11 3.71 -3.10 0.92
N LEU A 12 4.37 -2.18 1.59
CA LEU A 12 5.79 -2.32 1.92
C LEU A 12 5.97 -3.38 3.02
N ALA A 13 6.50 -4.54 2.67
CA ALA A 13 6.66 -5.67 3.60
C ALA A 13 8.10 -5.88 4.08
N ASN A 14 9.08 -5.64 3.22
CA ASN A 14 10.51 -5.83 3.52
C ASN A 14 11.38 -5.07 2.52
N LYS A 15 12.69 -5.06 2.76
CA LYS A 15 13.68 -4.35 1.93
C LYS A 15 13.82 -4.87 0.49
N TYR A 16 13.32 -6.06 0.21
CA TYR A 16 13.37 -6.70 -1.12
C TYR A 16 12.06 -6.53 -1.91
N SER A 17 11.02 -5.98 -1.28
CA SER A 17 9.74 -5.75 -1.97
C SER A 17 9.90 -4.72 -3.10
N ILE A 18 9.12 -4.87 -4.16
CA ILE A 18 9.08 -3.90 -5.26
C ILE A 18 8.72 -2.51 -4.72
N ALA A 19 7.82 -2.45 -3.74
CA ALA A 19 7.45 -1.21 -3.04
C ALA A 19 8.66 -0.48 -2.45
N SER A 20 9.67 -1.20 -1.90
CA SER A 20 10.86 -0.56 -1.34
C SER A 20 11.73 0.11 -2.39
N SER A 21 11.88 -0.50 -3.57
CA SER A 21 12.62 0.07 -4.69
C SER A 21 11.90 1.28 -5.29
N ILE A 22 10.58 1.21 -5.42
CA ILE A 22 9.75 2.33 -5.86
C ILE A 22 9.87 3.50 -4.88
N ALA A 23 9.73 3.25 -3.57
CA ALA A 23 9.83 4.27 -2.55
C ALA A 23 11.18 4.98 -2.55
N LYS A 24 12.29 4.23 -2.66
CA LYS A 24 13.64 4.81 -2.77
C LYS A 24 13.78 5.72 -3.99
N SER A 25 13.36 5.23 -5.15
CA SER A 25 13.40 6.02 -6.39
C SER A 25 12.56 7.30 -6.29
N LEU A 26 11.37 7.22 -5.72
CA LEU A 26 10.51 8.39 -5.50
C LEU A 26 11.16 9.39 -4.54
N HIS A 27 11.75 8.91 -3.44
CA HIS A 27 12.46 9.76 -2.48
C HIS A 27 13.66 10.46 -3.11
N GLU A 28 14.52 9.73 -3.83
CA GLU A 28 15.68 10.27 -4.56
C GLU A 28 15.28 11.35 -5.58
N ASN A 29 14.06 11.26 -6.12
CA ASN A 29 13.49 12.26 -7.03
C ASN A 29 12.67 13.36 -6.30
N GLY A 30 12.75 13.42 -4.98
CA GLY A 30 12.21 14.51 -4.16
C GLY A 30 10.72 14.42 -3.81
N ALA A 31 10.13 13.24 -3.91
CA ALA A 31 8.77 13.01 -3.41
C ALA A 31 8.72 12.99 -1.87
N LYS A 32 7.56 13.37 -1.33
CA LYS A 32 7.20 13.19 0.08
C LYS A 32 6.42 11.91 0.23
N LEU A 33 6.86 11.00 1.08
CA LEU A 33 6.31 9.67 1.19
C LEU A 33 5.53 9.47 2.50
N GLY A 34 4.48 8.67 2.43
CA GLY A 34 3.82 8.04 3.57
C GLY A 34 3.77 6.53 3.34
N PHE A 35 3.73 5.76 4.39
CA PHE A 35 3.80 4.30 4.31
C PHE A 35 2.70 3.66 5.15
N SER A 36 2.05 2.63 4.61
CA SER A 36 1.21 1.76 5.42
C SER A 36 1.84 0.38 5.63
N TYR A 37 1.49 -0.24 6.74
CA TYR A 37 1.88 -1.59 7.10
C TYR A 37 0.71 -2.34 7.73
N GLN A 38 0.68 -3.66 7.52
CA GLN A 38 -0.49 -4.48 7.85
C GLN A 38 -0.68 -4.68 9.35
N ASN A 39 0.40 -4.89 10.11
CA ASN A 39 0.35 -5.21 11.53
C ASN A 39 1.65 -4.83 12.25
N GLU A 40 1.62 -4.85 13.57
CA GLU A 40 2.74 -4.41 14.45
C GLU A 40 4.08 -5.10 14.18
N ARG A 41 4.10 -6.32 13.63
CA ARG A 41 5.36 -7.00 13.28
C ARG A 41 6.21 -6.23 12.29
N PHE A 42 5.57 -5.45 11.43
CA PHE A 42 6.25 -4.65 10.40
C PHE A 42 6.65 -3.26 10.89
N GLU A 43 6.10 -2.79 12.00
CA GLU A 43 6.27 -1.41 12.49
C GLU A 43 7.74 -1.00 12.57
N LYS A 44 8.58 -1.80 13.23
CA LYS A 44 9.99 -1.49 13.40
C LYS A 44 10.73 -1.33 12.07
N PHE A 45 10.49 -2.25 11.13
CA PHE A 45 11.09 -2.18 9.80
C PHE A 45 10.61 -0.96 9.04
N ILE A 46 9.28 -0.75 8.98
CA ILE A 46 8.69 0.35 8.23
C ILE A 46 9.09 1.71 8.78
N SER A 47 9.10 1.88 10.12
CA SER A 47 9.54 3.13 10.76
C SER A 47 11.01 3.44 10.48
N THR A 48 11.89 2.42 10.48
CA THR A 48 13.28 2.60 10.10
C THR A 48 13.42 2.98 8.63
N PHE A 49 12.73 2.26 7.74
CA PHE A 49 12.73 2.53 6.32
C PHE A 49 12.21 3.94 5.99
N ALA A 50 11.14 4.37 6.65
CA ALA A 50 10.58 5.71 6.47
C ALA A 50 11.58 6.81 6.87
N LYS A 51 12.30 6.64 7.99
CA LYS A 51 13.36 7.57 8.42
C LYS A 51 14.49 7.69 7.39
N GLU A 52 14.91 6.56 6.82
CA GLU A 52 15.98 6.52 5.82
C GLU A 52 15.53 7.08 4.45
N ASN A 53 14.24 7.12 4.18
CA ASN A 53 13.67 7.52 2.90
C ASN A 53 12.72 8.74 3.03
N GLY A 54 13.22 9.82 3.65
CA GLY A 54 12.55 11.11 3.68
C GLY A 54 11.73 11.39 4.94
N ASN A 55 11.83 10.54 5.95
CA ASN A 55 11.15 10.70 7.25
C ASN A 55 9.62 10.87 7.11
N GLY A 56 9.02 10.11 6.18
CA GLY A 56 7.57 10.10 5.99
C GLY A 56 6.83 9.46 7.17
N PHE A 57 5.53 9.76 7.26
CA PHE A 57 4.70 9.12 8.28
C PHE A 57 4.50 7.62 7.99
N THR A 58 4.20 6.89 9.05
CA THR A 58 3.81 5.48 8.95
C THR A 58 2.44 5.29 9.60
N GLU A 59 1.61 4.40 9.06
CA GLU A 59 0.27 4.12 9.58
C GLU A 59 -0.04 2.62 9.46
N ILE A 60 -0.60 2.05 10.51
CA ILE A 60 -1.11 0.68 10.48
C ILE A 60 -2.41 0.63 9.67
N CYS A 61 -2.55 -0.34 8.79
CA CYS A 61 -3.74 -0.51 7.98
C CYS A 61 -3.90 -1.98 7.56
N ASP A 62 -4.91 -2.63 8.09
CA ASP A 62 -5.38 -3.90 7.55
C ASP A 62 -6.26 -3.63 6.32
N LEU A 63 -5.80 -4.05 5.16
CA LEU A 63 -6.49 -3.79 3.90
C LEU A 63 -7.77 -4.64 3.69
N SER A 64 -8.05 -5.57 4.58
CA SER A 64 -9.35 -6.27 4.65
C SER A 64 -10.41 -5.46 5.42
N SER A 65 -10.03 -4.30 5.97
CA SER A 65 -10.88 -3.43 6.80
C SER A 65 -11.12 -2.09 6.11
N ASP A 66 -12.34 -1.83 5.66
CA ASP A 66 -12.74 -0.53 5.10
C ASP A 66 -12.53 0.62 6.12
N VAL A 67 -12.67 0.33 7.42
CA VAL A 67 -12.43 1.29 8.50
C VAL A 67 -10.95 1.70 8.55
N ASP A 68 -10.04 0.73 8.40
CA ASP A 68 -8.60 1.01 8.41
C ASP A 68 -8.15 1.73 7.14
N ILE A 69 -8.70 1.34 5.98
CA ILE A 69 -8.48 2.06 4.72
C ILE A 69 -8.89 3.53 4.86
N LYS A 70 -10.07 3.80 5.43
CA LYS A 70 -10.53 5.16 5.67
C LYS A 70 -9.61 5.94 6.60
N LYS A 71 -9.19 5.35 7.73
CA LYS A 71 -8.23 5.98 8.67
C LYS A 71 -6.90 6.30 7.99
N LEU A 72 -6.38 5.39 7.16
CA LEU A 72 -5.15 5.61 6.41
C LEU A 72 -5.27 6.83 5.50
N ILE A 73 -6.38 6.98 4.78
CA ILE A 73 -6.62 8.15 3.92
C ILE A 73 -6.81 9.42 4.75
N GLU A 74 -7.54 9.37 5.87
CA GLU A 74 -7.65 10.48 6.82
C GLU A 74 -6.27 10.91 7.34
N ARG A 75 -5.38 9.96 7.65
CA ARG A 75 -4.00 10.25 8.03
C ARG A 75 -3.24 10.98 6.93
N CYS A 76 -3.37 10.56 5.68
CA CYS A 76 -2.77 11.25 4.53
C CYS A 76 -3.29 12.69 4.41
N VAL A 77 -4.60 12.89 4.56
CA VAL A 77 -5.23 14.21 4.45
C VAL A 77 -4.80 15.13 5.57
N ASN A 78 -4.72 14.63 6.80
CA ASN A 78 -4.25 15.41 7.96
C ASN A 78 -2.78 15.85 7.80
N GLU A 79 -1.94 14.99 7.20
CA GLU A 79 -0.52 15.30 6.98
C GLU A 79 -0.30 16.22 5.77
N TRP A 80 -1.08 16.05 4.72
CA TRP A 80 -0.78 16.62 3.41
C TRP A 80 -1.86 17.53 2.82
N GLY A 81 -3.10 17.41 3.26
CA GLY A 81 -4.28 18.07 2.68
C GLY A 81 -4.76 17.41 1.38
N LYS A 82 -3.86 17.13 0.43
CA LYS A 82 -4.13 16.47 -0.84
C LYS A 82 -3.11 15.35 -1.09
N ILE A 83 -3.50 14.36 -1.89
CA ILE A 83 -2.69 13.20 -2.27
C ILE A 83 -2.38 13.30 -3.75
N ASP A 84 -1.11 13.21 -4.11
CA ASP A 84 -0.65 13.27 -5.51
C ASP A 84 -0.48 11.87 -6.12
N GLY A 85 -0.29 10.86 -5.30
CA GLY A 85 -0.15 9.49 -5.81
C GLY A 85 -0.35 8.42 -4.75
N ILE A 86 -0.76 7.24 -5.21
CA ILE A 86 -0.83 6.02 -4.40
C ILE A 86 -0.16 4.90 -5.18
N VAL A 87 0.77 4.21 -4.53
CA VAL A 87 1.37 2.97 -5.02
C VAL A 87 0.79 1.82 -4.22
N HIS A 88 -0.04 1.02 -4.85
CA HIS A 88 -0.61 -0.20 -4.30
C HIS A 88 0.25 -1.39 -4.72
N SER A 89 1.07 -1.88 -3.80
CA SER A 89 1.99 -3.01 -4.00
C SER A 89 1.61 -4.15 -3.07
N VAL A 90 0.38 -4.63 -3.20
CA VAL A 90 -0.23 -5.60 -2.30
C VAL A 90 -0.58 -6.87 -3.04
N GLY A 91 -0.17 -7.99 -2.48
CA GLY A 91 -0.57 -9.32 -2.91
C GLY A 91 -0.54 -10.25 -1.70
N PHE A 92 -1.62 -10.96 -1.48
CA PHE A 92 -1.75 -11.91 -0.40
C PHE A 92 -2.57 -13.12 -0.86
N ALA A 93 -2.16 -14.30 -0.41
CA ALA A 93 -2.98 -15.50 -0.42
C ALA A 93 -2.69 -16.29 0.86
N PRO A 94 -3.69 -16.97 1.46
CA PRO A 94 -3.45 -17.91 2.54
C PRO A 94 -2.45 -18.99 2.12
N ALA A 95 -1.58 -19.41 3.05
CA ALA A 95 -0.46 -20.32 2.73
C ALA A 95 -0.93 -21.69 2.17
N ASP A 96 -2.08 -22.16 2.62
CA ASP A 96 -2.72 -23.40 2.15
C ASP A 96 -3.26 -23.30 0.72
N GLN A 97 -3.52 -22.08 0.24
CA GLN A 97 -4.02 -21.83 -1.13
C GLN A 97 -2.91 -21.81 -2.18
N ILE A 98 -1.66 -21.67 -1.76
CA ILE A 98 -0.46 -21.60 -2.63
C ILE A 98 0.51 -22.75 -2.40
N SER A 99 0.06 -23.78 -1.68
CA SER A 99 0.85 -24.99 -1.37
C SER A 99 0.34 -26.18 -2.18
N GLY A 100 1.24 -26.86 -2.91
CA GLY A 100 0.87 -27.99 -3.77
C GLY A 100 0.30 -27.57 -5.13
N SER A 101 -0.57 -28.41 -5.70
CA SER A 101 -1.24 -28.09 -6.96
C SER A 101 -2.47 -27.23 -6.73
N ILE A 102 -2.86 -26.45 -7.74
CA ILE A 102 -4.02 -25.55 -7.63
C ILE A 102 -5.32 -26.34 -7.45
N GLU A 103 -5.43 -27.52 -8.08
CA GLU A 103 -6.62 -28.37 -8.01
C GLU A 103 -6.87 -28.90 -6.59
N GLU A 104 -5.80 -29.04 -5.79
CA GLU A 104 -5.87 -29.55 -4.43
C GLU A 104 -6.01 -28.43 -3.39
N SER A 105 -5.42 -27.28 -3.66
CA SER A 105 -5.30 -26.19 -2.68
C SER A 105 -6.42 -25.17 -2.77
N ILE A 106 -7.00 -24.94 -3.96
CA ILE A 106 -7.97 -23.86 -4.15
C ILE A 106 -9.29 -24.10 -3.41
N THR A 107 -9.72 -23.12 -2.64
CA THR A 107 -11.03 -23.11 -2.00
C THR A 107 -11.74 -21.78 -2.31
N ARG A 108 -13.09 -21.80 -2.26
CA ARG A 108 -13.88 -20.57 -2.44
C ARG A 108 -13.55 -19.50 -1.40
N GLU A 109 -13.34 -19.92 -0.15
CA GLU A 109 -12.98 -19.03 0.94
C GLU A 109 -11.60 -18.42 0.72
N GLY A 110 -10.57 -19.23 0.48
CA GLY A 110 -9.21 -18.75 0.25
C GLY A 110 -9.10 -17.87 -1.00
N PHE A 111 -9.81 -18.21 -2.07
CA PHE A 111 -9.92 -17.38 -3.27
C PHE A 111 -10.57 -16.02 -2.93
N GLY A 112 -11.65 -16.02 -2.12
CA GLY A 112 -12.31 -14.79 -1.66
C GLY A 112 -11.35 -13.91 -0.88
N ILE A 113 -10.63 -14.44 0.12
CA ILE A 113 -9.64 -13.70 0.92
C ILE A 113 -8.52 -13.14 0.03
N THR A 114 -8.04 -13.94 -0.92
CA THR A 114 -6.98 -13.52 -1.85
C THR A 114 -7.43 -12.32 -2.69
N HIS A 115 -8.64 -12.35 -3.24
CA HIS A 115 -9.19 -11.25 -4.04
C HIS A 115 -9.54 -10.02 -3.21
N ASP A 116 -10.06 -10.22 -2.01
CA ASP A 116 -10.38 -9.13 -1.10
C ASP A 116 -9.14 -8.29 -0.80
N ILE A 117 -8.06 -8.93 -0.35
CA ILE A 117 -6.83 -8.22 0.02
C ILE A 117 -6.03 -7.76 -1.21
N SER A 118 -5.94 -8.57 -2.27
CA SER A 118 -5.05 -8.26 -3.40
C SER A 118 -5.70 -7.37 -4.47
N SER A 119 -7.02 -7.37 -4.57
CA SER A 119 -7.75 -6.68 -5.64
C SER A 119 -8.74 -5.64 -5.11
N TYR A 120 -9.68 -6.03 -4.24
CA TYR A 120 -10.69 -5.11 -3.72
C TYR A 120 -10.05 -3.95 -2.94
N SER A 121 -9.00 -4.20 -2.16
CA SER A 121 -8.30 -3.15 -1.41
C SER A 121 -7.83 -1.99 -2.28
N PHE A 122 -7.45 -2.25 -3.54
CA PHE A 122 -7.14 -1.21 -4.52
C PHE A 122 -8.36 -0.33 -4.82
N ALA A 123 -9.51 -0.94 -5.06
CA ALA A 123 -10.76 -0.22 -5.29
C ALA A 123 -11.22 0.54 -4.04
N GLY A 124 -11.07 -0.07 -2.86
CA GLY A 124 -11.36 0.55 -1.56
C GLY A 124 -10.50 1.80 -1.32
N LEU A 125 -9.21 1.71 -1.58
CA LEU A 125 -8.30 2.86 -1.49
C LEU A 125 -8.69 3.99 -2.46
N ILE A 126 -9.03 3.67 -3.71
CA ILE A 126 -9.49 4.66 -4.70
C ILE A 126 -10.75 5.35 -4.19
N LYS A 127 -11.74 4.59 -3.73
CA LYS A 127 -13.01 5.11 -3.22
C LYS A 127 -12.79 6.15 -2.12
N GLU A 128 -11.99 5.84 -1.12
CA GLU A 128 -11.74 6.73 0.02
C GLU A 128 -10.81 7.91 -0.35
N ALA A 129 -9.81 7.68 -1.23
CA ALA A 129 -8.84 8.70 -1.60
C ALA A 129 -9.36 9.71 -2.63
N HIS A 130 -10.25 9.31 -3.53
CA HIS A 130 -10.69 10.11 -4.69
C HIS A 130 -11.05 11.58 -4.36
N PRO A 131 -11.81 11.90 -3.27
CA PRO A 131 -12.16 13.29 -2.95
C PRO A 131 -10.95 14.17 -2.57
N PHE A 132 -9.85 13.56 -2.22
CA PHE A 132 -8.63 14.22 -1.73
C PHE A 132 -7.47 14.15 -2.71
N MET A 133 -7.67 13.54 -3.86
CA MET A 133 -6.66 13.49 -4.91
C MET A 133 -6.45 14.86 -5.56
N SER A 134 -5.19 15.16 -5.92
CA SER A 134 -4.84 16.34 -6.70
C SER A 134 -5.27 16.17 -8.18
N GLU A 135 -5.45 17.27 -8.92
CA GLU A 135 -5.85 17.21 -10.35
C GLU A 135 -4.93 16.36 -11.23
N ASN A 136 -3.62 16.44 -10.97
CA ASN A 136 -2.60 15.67 -11.72
C ASN A 136 -2.03 14.55 -10.85
N SER A 137 -2.92 13.77 -10.24
CA SER A 137 -2.57 12.61 -9.43
C SER A 137 -2.59 11.31 -10.22
N SER A 138 -1.97 10.28 -9.69
CA SER A 138 -2.03 8.93 -10.27
C SER A 138 -2.05 7.86 -9.19
N ILE A 139 -2.72 6.76 -9.51
CA ILE A 139 -2.76 5.57 -8.66
C ILE A 139 -2.24 4.40 -9.50
N VAL A 140 -1.30 3.66 -8.94
CA VAL A 140 -0.64 2.52 -9.60
C VAL A 140 -0.81 1.29 -8.75
N THR A 141 -1.15 0.17 -9.38
CA THR A 141 -1.11 -1.15 -8.75
C THR A 141 -0.11 -2.06 -9.46
N LEU A 142 0.44 -3.02 -8.73
CA LEU A 142 1.33 -4.04 -9.27
C LEU A 142 0.52 -5.32 -9.47
N THR A 143 0.69 -5.94 -10.63
CA THR A 143 0.01 -7.19 -10.98
C THR A 143 0.90 -8.05 -11.86
N TYR A 144 0.50 -9.30 -12.07
CA TYR A 144 1.10 -10.22 -13.03
C TYR A 144 0.27 -10.28 -14.30
N ILE A 145 0.93 -10.59 -15.39
CA ILE A 145 0.35 -10.89 -16.70
C ILE A 145 0.58 -12.37 -17.05
#